data_c9775757fcc2df1a8be093eaa18e5045
#
_entry.id   c9775757fcc2df1a8be093eaa18e5045
#
_cell.length_a   1.000
_cell.length_b   1.000
_cell.length_c   1.000
_cell.angle_alpha   90.00
_cell.angle_beta   90.00
_cell.angle_gamma   90.00
#
_symmetry.space_group_name_H-M   'P 1'
#
loop_
_entity.id
_entity.type
_entity.pdbx_description
1 polymer ?
#
loop_
_entity_poly.entity_id
_entity_poly.type
_entity_poly.pdbx_seq_one_letter_code
_entity_poly.pdbx_strand_id
1 'polypeptide(L)' 'MGQHLNAMNGVEAPEVRQALAKAEEYAGLASSAPSPDERAYYDRMSRKWLGIADGWRVITEFETLR' A
#
# COMPACT_ATOMS: atom_id res chain seq x y z
N MET A 1 -17.33 16.85 -15.16
CA MET A 1 -16.50 16.51 -15.72
C MET A 1 -15.23 16.24 -15.19
N GLY A 2 -14.56 17.09 -14.63
CA GLY A 2 -13.29 16.82 -14.13
C GLY A 2 -13.24 15.67 -13.20
N GLN A 3 -14.29 15.44 -12.55
CA GLN A 3 -14.18 14.45 -11.55
C GLN A 3 -14.05 13.11 -12.12
N HIS A 4 -14.60 12.83 -13.23
CA HIS A 4 -14.36 11.50 -13.58
C HIS A 4 -13.01 11.33 -14.21
N LEU A 5 -12.40 12.36 -14.63
CA LEU A 5 -11.07 12.27 -15.02
C LEU A 5 -10.25 11.93 -13.80
N ASN A 6 -10.54 12.53 -12.72
CA ASN A 6 -9.83 12.24 -11.52
C ASN A 6 -9.99 10.82 -11.14
N ALA A 7 -11.17 10.35 -11.28
CA ALA A 7 -11.40 8.97 -10.94
C ALA A 7 -10.54 8.09 -11.75
N MET A 8 -10.36 8.39 -12.99
CA MET A 8 -9.56 7.57 -13.74
C MET A 8 -8.16 7.71 -13.43
N ASN A 9 -7.72 8.89 -13.25
CA ASN A 9 -6.40 9.10 -12.98
C ASN A 9 -5.97 8.51 -11.76
N GLY A 10 -6.54 8.81 -10.76
CA GLY A 10 -6.04 8.45 -9.53
C GLY A 10 -6.39 7.09 -9.13
N VAL A 11 -7.14 6.46 -9.91
CA VAL A 11 -7.65 5.23 -9.49
C VAL A 11 -6.62 4.16 -9.44
N GLU A 12 -6.43 3.62 -8.30
CA GLU A 12 -5.65 2.43 -8.16
C GLU A 12 -6.61 1.34 -7.77
N ALA A 13 -6.26 0.11 -8.05
CA ALA A 13 -7.09 -1.02 -7.68
C ALA A 13 -7.33 -0.97 -6.17
N PRO A 14 -8.51 -1.39 -5.72
CA PRO A 14 -8.78 -1.40 -4.29
C PRO A 14 -7.75 -2.17 -3.50
N GLU A 15 -7.20 -3.22 -4.09
CA GLU A 15 -6.19 -4.03 -3.41
C GLU A 15 -4.93 -3.21 -3.15
N VAL A 16 -4.57 -2.35 -4.09
CA VAL A 16 -3.39 -1.51 -3.90
C VAL A 16 -3.65 -0.53 -2.76
N ARG A 17 -4.82 0.09 -2.77
CA ARG A 17 -5.12 1.05 -1.73
C ARG A 17 -5.19 0.40 -0.37
N GLN A 18 -5.75 -0.79 -0.28
CA GLN A 18 -5.82 -1.49 0.97
C GLN A 18 -4.44 -1.86 1.48
N ALA A 19 -3.58 -2.31 0.58
CA ALA A 19 -2.23 -2.68 0.96
C ALA A 19 -1.45 -1.46 1.44
N LEU A 20 -1.62 -0.33 0.77
CA LEU A 20 -0.93 0.88 1.19
C LEU A 20 -1.44 1.35 2.55
N ALA A 21 -2.73 1.24 2.77
CA ALA A 21 -3.30 1.64 4.06
C ALA A 21 -2.74 0.76 5.19
N LYS A 22 -2.60 -0.52 4.92
CA LYS A 22 -2.01 -1.42 5.92
C LYS A 22 -0.55 -1.07 6.17
N ALA A 23 0.17 -0.75 5.11
CA ALA A 23 1.57 -0.38 5.26
C ALA A 23 1.70 0.85 6.15
N GLU A 24 0.83 1.82 5.95
CA GLU A 24 0.86 3.03 6.75
C GLU A 24 0.48 2.76 8.19
N GLU A 25 -0.48 1.89 8.37
CA GLU A 25 -0.90 1.53 9.70
C GLU A 25 0.25 0.92 10.48
N TYR A 26 0.96 -0.02 9.87
CA TYR A 26 2.09 -0.65 10.53
C TYR A 26 3.27 0.31 10.71
N ALA A 27 3.46 1.22 9.77
CA ALA A 27 4.50 2.23 9.93
C ALA A 27 4.22 3.10 11.15
N GLY A 28 2.95 3.45 11.35
CA GLY A 28 2.57 4.20 12.53
C GLY A 28 2.80 3.43 13.81
N LEU A 29 2.47 2.15 13.79
CA LEU A 29 2.68 1.31 14.96
C LEU A 29 4.19 1.19 15.26
N ALA A 30 5.00 1.12 14.22
CA ALA A 30 6.44 1.05 14.41
C ALA A 30 6.96 2.30 15.07
N SER A 31 6.44 3.45 14.68
CA SER A 31 6.87 4.72 15.23
C SER A 31 6.60 4.83 16.71
N SER A 32 5.53 4.24 17.17
CA SER A 32 5.15 4.36 18.56
C SER A 32 5.41 3.08 19.36
N ALA A 33 6.10 2.13 18.78
CA ALA A 33 6.33 0.87 19.48
C ALA A 33 7.26 1.09 20.67
N PRO A 34 6.97 0.48 21.79
CA PRO A 34 7.76 0.70 23.00
C PRO A 34 9.09 -0.03 23.05
N SER A 35 9.27 -1.03 22.23
CA SER A 35 10.50 -1.78 22.27
C SER A 35 11.09 -1.94 20.88
N PRO A 36 12.41 -2.15 20.80
CA PRO A 36 13.04 -2.34 19.49
C PRO A 36 12.51 -3.55 18.75
N ASP A 37 12.17 -4.60 19.47
CA ASP A 37 11.67 -5.81 18.85
C ASP A 37 10.32 -5.58 18.20
N GLU A 38 9.44 -4.88 18.89
CA GLU A 38 8.15 -4.57 18.34
C GLU A 38 8.26 -3.63 17.17
N ARG A 39 9.17 -2.66 17.28
CA ARG A 39 9.38 -1.73 16.19
C ARG A 39 9.85 -2.47 14.95
N ALA A 40 10.78 -3.39 15.11
CA ALA A 40 11.29 -4.15 13.99
C ALA A 40 10.20 -5.01 13.35
N TYR A 41 9.34 -5.57 14.19
CA TYR A 41 8.24 -6.39 13.68
C TYR A 41 7.29 -5.55 12.84
N TYR A 42 6.85 -4.41 13.37
CA TYR A 42 5.92 -3.57 12.64
C TYR A 42 6.55 -2.99 11.38
N ASP A 43 7.82 -2.66 11.43
CA ASP A 43 8.52 -2.14 10.28
C ASP A 43 8.57 -3.19 9.17
N ARG A 44 8.82 -4.43 9.55
CA ARG A 44 8.84 -5.52 8.59
C ARG A 44 7.46 -5.73 7.99
N MET A 45 6.42 -5.62 8.81
CA MET A 45 5.06 -5.77 8.31
C MET A 45 4.69 -4.65 7.35
N SER A 46 5.13 -3.44 7.65
CA SER A 46 4.88 -2.31 6.77
C SER A 46 5.51 -2.56 5.41
N ARG A 47 6.75 -3.02 5.40
CA ARG A 47 7.44 -3.29 4.13
C ARG A 47 6.79 -4.42 3.37
N LYS A 48 6.30 -5.40 4.09
CA LYS A 48 5.64 -6.52 3.45
C LYS A 48 4.41 -6.02 2.69
N TRP A 49 3.63 -5.14 3.32
CA TRP A 49 2.45 -4.62 2.66
C TRP A 49 2.79 -3.71 1.49
N LEU A 50 3.91 -2.99 1.57
CA LEU A 50 4.36 -2.20 0.42
C LEU A 50 4.68 -3.12 -0.75
N GLY A 51 5.30 -4.24 -0.48
CA GLY A 51 5.59 -5.21 -1.53
C GLY A 51 4.33 -5.78 -2.14
N ILE A 52 3.31 -6.00 -1.33
CA ILE A 52 2.03 -6.50 -1.81
C ILE A 52 1.40 -5.44 -2.73
N ALA A 53 1.46 -4.19 -2.34
CA ALA A 53 0.92 -3.10 -3.17
C ALA A 53 1.62 -3.04 -4.51
N ASP A 54 2.93 -3.19 -4.51
CA ASP A 54 3.70 -3.20 -5.74
C ASP A 54 3.29 -4.35 -6.63
N GLY A 55 3.10 -5.51 -6.05
CA GLY A 55 2.69 -6.67 -6.81
C GLY A 55 1.36 -6.44 -7.51
N TRP A 56 0.41 -5.84 -6.81
CA TRP A 56 -0.89 -5.55 -7.40
C TRP A 56 -0.78 -4.51 -8.50
N ARG A 57 0.11 -3.54 -8.35
CA ARG A 57 0.31 -2.54 -9.39
C ARG A 57 0.84 -3.16 -10.66
N VAL A 58 1.78 -4.08 -10.52
CA VAL A 58 2.34 -4.75 -11.68
C VAL A 58 1.25 -5.54 -12.40
N ILE A 59 0.44 -6.26 -11.64
CA ILE A 59 -0.63 -7.04 -12.24
C ILE A 59 -1.62 -6.14 -12.96
N THR A 60 -1.98 -5.04 -12.34
CA THR A 60 -2.93 -4.13 -12.92
C THR A 60 -2.39 -3.52 -14.21
N GLU A 61 -1.14 -3.13 -14.20
CA GLU A 61 -0.51 -2.58 -15.38
C GLU A 61 -0.48 -3.58 -16.49
N PHE A 62 -0.14 -4.81 -16.16
CA PHE A 62 -0.06 -5.86 -17.14
C PHE A 62 -1.41 -6.08 -17.78
N GLU A 63 -2.47 -6.07 -17.00
CA GLU A 63 -3.80 -6.24 -17.53
C GLU A 63 -4.20 -5.10 -18.43
N THR A 64 -3.79 -3.90 -18.09
CA THR A 64 -4.11 -2.73 -18.88
C THR A 64 -3.44 -2.78 -20.24
N LEU A 65 -2.27 -3.37 -20.31
CA LEU A 65 -1.55 -3.44 -21.56
C LEU A 65 -2.13 -4.46 -22.53
N ARG A 66 -2.97 -5.33 -22.07
CA ARG A 66 -3.58 -6.30 -22.96
C ARG A 66 -4.73 -5.72 -23.70
#